data_9d7231ffd9d4a1c0adfc868743b238b3
#
_entry.id   9d7231ffd9d4a1c0adfc868743b238b3
#
_cell.length_a   1.000
_cell.length_b   1.000
_cell.length_c   1.000
_cell.angle_alpha   90.00
_cell.angle_beta   90.00
_cell.angle_gamma   90.00
#
_symmetry.space_group_name_H-M   'P 1'
#
loop_
_entity.id
_entity.type
_entity.pdbx_description
1 polymer ?
#
loop_
_entity_poly.entity_id
_entity_poly.type
_entity_poly.pdbx_seq_one_letter_code
_entity_poly.pdbx_strand_id
1 'polypeptide(L)'
;LHAVPRMHGGVEVVGAIDALLAEADVPPAERGCAELKALVAELSDLFGDGRASFDFSIINSFDYYTGIIFKGYAEGIAASLASGGRYDAVLANLGRPGLAACGFALSLERLQEVLGEQGESGVVTPGVRVASRPLRIAVPKGSLFKDSLRVLEAAGLPVDELRDPGRKLIVRADDVEYI
;
A
#
# COMPACT_ATOMS: atom_id res chain seq x y z
N LEU A 1 29.84 -2.83 4.91
CA LEU A 1 28.59 -2.67 4.13
C LEU A 1 28.04 -4.00 3.57
N HIS A 2 28.88 -5.02 3.24
CA HIS A 2 28.40 -6.32 2.73
C HIS A 2 27.48 -7.11 3.69
N ALA A 3 27.43 -6.75 4.97
CA ALA A 3 26.57 -7.40 5.94
C ALA A 3 25.12 -6.87 5.92
N VAL A 4 24.89 -5.63 5.47
CA VAL A 4 23.57 -4.98 5.49
C VAL A 4 22.47 -5.80 4.83
N PRO A 5 22.64 -6.38 3.62
CA PRO A 5 21.61 -7.19 2.98
C PRO A 5 21.27 -8.50 3.69
N ARG A 6 21.95 -8.84 4.78
CA ARG A 6 21.69 -10.05 5.59
C ARG A 6 21.08 -9.71 6.95
N MET A 7 20.88 -8.43 7.21
CA MET A 7 20.35 -7.98 8.49
C MET A 7 18.82 -8.00 8.46
N HIS A 8 18.26 -8.68 9.43
CA HIS A 8 16.83 -8.75 9.67
C HIS A 8 16.57 -8.88 11.18
N GLY A 9 15.44 -8.44 11.64
CA GLY A 9 15.05 -8.52 13.04
C GLY A 9 14.15 -7.38 13.49
N GLY A 10 14.03 -7.22 14.79
CA GLY A 10 13.25 -6.16 15.41
C GLY A 10 13.95 -4.80 15.40
N VAL A 11 13.64 -4.01 16.41
CA VAL A 11 14.13 -2.62 16.53
C VAL A 11 15.64 -2.53 16.73
N GLU A 12 16.27 -3.56 17.27
CA GLU A 12 17.70 -3.67 17.53
C GLU A 12 18.55 -3.57 16.25
N VAL A 13 18.00 -4.03 15.13
CA VAL A 13 18.69 -4.01 13.83
C VAL A 13 18.96 -2.59 13.35
N VAL A 14 18.10 -1.63 13.68
CA VAL A 14 18.30 -0.23 13.30
C VAL A 14 19.56 0.35 13.97
N GLY A 15 19.80 0.01 15.23
CA GLY A 15 21.02 0.42 15.94
C GLY A 15 22.27 -0.23 15.37
N ALA A 16 22.18 -1.51 15.01
CA ALA A 16 23.30 -2.25 14.41
C ALA A 16 23.70 -1.69 13.03
N ILE A 17 22.70 -1.33 12.20
CA ILE A 17 22.96 -0.68 10.91
C ILE A 17 23.57 0.70 11.08
N ASP A 18 23.06 1.51 12.00
CA ASP A 18 23.58 2.85 12.27
C ASP A 18 25.07 2.78 12.66
N ALA A 19 25.45 1.81 13.51
CA ALA A 19 26.83 1.56 13.88
C ALA A 19 27.70 1.15 12.67
N LEU A 20 27.24 0.20 11.84
CA LEU A 20 27.96 -0.21 10.63
C LEU A 20 28.16 0.93 9.62
N LEU A 21 27.16 1.76 9.46
CA LEU A 21 27.25 2.93 8.57
C LEU A 21 28.18 3.99 9.14
N ALA A 22 28.23 4.13 10.47
CA ALA A 22 29.20 5.01 11.15
C ALA A 22 30.63 4.54 10.96
N GLU A 23 30.91 3.23 11.10
CA GLU A 23 32.21 2.64 10.82
C GLU A 23 32.67 2.80 9.37
N ALA A 24 31.72 2.92 8.44
CA ALA A 24 31.95 3.17 7.02
C ALA A 24 32.03 4.67 6.66
N ASP A 25 32.12 5.56 7.64
CA ASP A 25 32.18 7.01 7.49
C ASP A 25 30.99 7.62 6.74
N VAL A 26 29.81 6.95 6.72
CA VAL A 26 28.60 7.51 6.14
C VAL A 26 28.06 8.61 7.05
N PRO A 27 27.82 9.83 6.53
CA PRO A 27 27.28 10.93 7.34
C PRO A 27 25.93 10.58 7.97
N PRO A 28 25.62 10.98 9.21
CA PRO A 28 24.37 10.65 9.89
C PRO A 28 23.10 11.00 9.08
N ALA A 29 23.13 12.12 8.34
CA ALA A 29 22.00 12.55 7.50
C ALA A 29 21.73 11.63 6.29
N GLU A 30 22.71 10.80 5.89
CA GLU A 30 22.61 9.92 4.73
C GLU A 30 22.31 8.48 5.11
N ARG A 31 22.27 8.15 6.41
CA ARG A 31 22.05 6.77 6.89
C ARG A 31 20.60 6.32 6.84
N GLY A 32 19.62 7.24 6.79
CA GLY A 32 18.19 6.92 6.88
C GLY A 32 17.74 6.35 8.23
N CYS A 33 18.65 6.21 9.20
CA CYS A 33 18.34 5.58 10.49
C CYS A 33 17.43 6.45 11.36
N ALA A 34 17.40 7.77 11.14
CA ALA A 34 16.51 8.68 11.86
C ALA A 34 15.03 8.41 11.50
N GLU A 35 14.74 8.21 10.23
CA GLU A 35 13.40 7.86 9.72
C GLU A 35 12.96 6.49 10.24
N LEU A 36 13.87 5.51 10.27
CA LEU A 36 13.56 4.18 10.81
C LEU A 36 13.27 4.25 12.32
N LYS A 37 14.05 5.03 13.08
CA LYS A 37 13.80 5.24 14.52
C LYS A 37 12.45 5.94 14.76
N ALA A 38 12.10 6.94 13.95
CA ALA A 38 10.80 7.61 14.03
C ALA A 38 9.65 6.63 13.73
N LEU A 39 9.79 5.79 12.69
CA LEU A 39 8.81 4.76 12.37
C LEU A 39 8.62 3.77 13.52
N VAL A 40 9.69 3.31 14.15
CA VAL A 40 9.61 2.42 15.32
C VAL A 40 8.84 3.06 16.47
N ALA A 41 9.07 4.36 16.72
CA ALA A 41 8.36 5.07 17.78
C ALA A 41 6.85 5.16 17.52
N GLU A 42 6.46 5.44 16.27
CA GLU A 42 5.04 5.52 15.87
C GLU A 42 4.34 4.15 15.84
N LEU A 43 5.07 3.10 15.54
CA LEU A 43 4.55 1.73 15.42
C LEU A 43 5.01 0.81 16.57
N SER A 44 5.28 1.39 17.73
CA SER A 44 5.86 0.69 18.89
C SER A 44 5.11 -0.58 19.28
N ASP A 45 3.77 -0.56 19.22
CA ASP A 45 2.93 -1.70 19.55
C ASP A 45 3.13 -2.88 18.58
N LEU A 46 3.29 -2.60 17.28
CA LEU A 46 3.52 -3.62 16.26
C LEU A 46 4.90 -4.27 16.42
N PHE A 47 5.92 -3.48 16.72
CA PHE A 47 7.27 -3.98 16.95
C PHE A 47 7.39 -4.69 18.30
N GLY A 48 6.73 -4.17 19.34
CA GLY A 48 6.72 -4.78 20.67
C GLY A 48 6.07 -6.16 20.68
N ASP A 49 5.01 -6.36 19.92
CA ASP A 49 4.32 -7.66 19.79
C ASP A 49 5.01 -8.61 18.78
N GLY A 50 6.12 -8.22 18.17
CA GLY A 50 6.80 -9.01 17.15
C GLY A 50 6.03 -9.11 15.81
N ARG A 51 4.98 -8.31 15.62
CA ARG A 51 4.18 -8.29 14.38
C ARG A 51 4.83 -7.49 13.25
N ALA A 52 5.84 -6.69 13.56
CA ALA A 52 6.65 -5.97 12.59
C ALA A 52 8.14 -6.28 12.80
N SER A 53 8.87 -6.36 11.70
CA SER A 53 10.32 -6.55 11.70
C SER A 53 10.94 -5.84 10.50
N PHE A 54 12.23 -5.56 10.60
CA PHE A 54 13.03 -5.05 9.48
C PHE A 54 13.68 -6.20 8.72
N ASP A 55 13.71 -6.10 7.41
CA ASP A 55 14.43 -7.01 6.52
C ASP A 55 15.13 -6.21 5.41
N PHE A 56 16.44 -6.10 5.53
CA PHE A 56 17.27 -5.37 4.57
C PHE A 56 17.73 -6.23 3.39
N SER A 57 17.33 -7.51 3.33
CA SER A 57 17.52 -8.38 2.16
C SER A 57 16.52 -8.07 1.04
N ILE A 58 15.42 -7.40 1.36
CA ILE A 58 14.37 -7.09 0.39
C ILE A 58 14.85 -5.97 -0.53
N ILE A 59 15.29 -6.36 -1.72
CA ILE A 59 15.58 -5.44 -2.82
C ILE A 59 14.32 -5.33 -3.65
N ASN A 60 13.75 -4.13 -3.74
CA ASN A 60 12.61 -3.92 -4.61
C ASN A 60 13.09 -3.69 -6.05
N SER A 61 12.48 -4.40 -7.01
CA SER A 61 12.79 -4.25 -8.44
C SER A 61 12.24 -2.96 -9.06
N PHE A 62 11.48 -2.18 -8.30
CA PHE A 62 10.91 -0.92 -8.77
C PHE A 62 11.72 0.27 -8.25
N ASP A 63 12.42 0.95 -9.15
CA ASP A 63 13.28 2.12 -8.85
C ASP A 63 12.47 3.40 -8.50
N TYR A 64 11.15 3.32 -8.37
CA TYR A 64 10.33 4.50 -8.08
C TYR A 64 10.20 4.82 -6.58
N TYR A 65 10.53 3.88 -5.69
CA TYR A 65 10.48 4.14 -4.27
C TYR A 65 11.62 5.05 -3.81
N THR A 66 11.28 6.06 -3.00
CA THR A 66 12.23 7.07 -2.50
C THR A 66 12.42 7.00 -0.99
N GLY A 67 11.85 5.99 -0.34
CA GLY A 67 11.92 5.84 1.11
C GLY A 67 11.57 4.42 1.56
N ILE A 68 10.96 4.32 2.73
CA ILE A 68 10.60 3.06 3.34
C ILE A 68 9.63 2.29 2.44
N ILE A 69 9.88 1.00 2.29
CA ILE A 69 8.97 0.04 1.67
C ILE A 69 8.48 -0.95 2.74
N PHE A 70 7.31 -1.51 2.57
CA PHE A 70 6.80 -2.54 3.46
C PHE A 70 6.11 -3.66 2.70
N LYS A 71 6.06 -4.83 3.32
CA LYS A 71 5.25 -5.97 2.89
C LYS A 71 4.48 -6.51 4.09
N GLY A 72 3.22 -6.82 3.89
CA GLY A 72 2.37 -7.46 4.87
C GLY A 72 2.15 -8.93 4.52
N TYR A 73 2.21 -9.80 5.50
CA TYR A 73 2.01 -11.24 5.38
C TYR A 73 0.95 -11.69 6.36
N ALA A 74 0.32 -12.82 6.09
CA ALA A 74 -0.53 -13.52 7.04
C ALA A 74 -0.02 -14.94 7.22
N GLU A 75 -0.34 -15.52 8.37
CA GLU A 75 -0.05 -16.92 8.66
C GLU A 75 -0.77 -17.83 7.66
N GLY A 76 -0.10 -18.88 7.20
CA GLY A 76 -0.63 -19.81 6.19
C GLY A 76 -0.46 -19.37 4.74
N ILE A 77 -0.19 -18.09 4.45
CA ILE A 77 -0.03 -17.57 3.09
C ILE A 77 1.45 -17.24 2.82
N ALA A 78 2.07 -17.96 1.89
CA ALA A 78 3.48 -17.76 1.54
C ALA A 78 3.78 -16.45 0.79
N ALA A 79 2.78 -15.85 0.16
CA ALA A 79 2.90 -14.61 -0.60
C ALA A 79 2.42 -13.39 0.20
N SER A 80 2.99 -12.20 -0.09
CA SER A 80 2.57 -10.97 0.59
C SER A 80 1.11 -10.62 0.28
N LEU A 81 0.35 -10.27 1.31
CA LEU A 81 -1.02 -9.74 1.22
C LEU A 81 -1.03 -8.28 0.78
N ALA A 82 -0.09 -7.52 1.31
CA ALA A 82 0.04 -6.10 1.05
C ALA A 82 1.49 -5.76 0.72
N SER A 83 1.68 -4.76 -0.11
CA SER A 83 2.99 -4.18 -0.36
C SER A 83 2.86 -2.70 -0.70
N GLY A 84 3.79 -1.89 -0.24
CA GLY A 84 3.75 -0.46 -0.48
C GLY A 84 5.01 0.25 -0.03
N GLY A 85 4.98 1.57 -0.10
CA GLY A 85 6.10 2.41 0.31
C GLY A 85 5.93 3.86 -0.07
N ARG A 86 6.99 4.64 0.11
CA ARG A 86 7.07 6.06 -0.22
C ARG A 86 7.69 6.25 -1.60
N TYR A 87 7.10 7.11 -2.42
CA TYR A 87 7.50 7.30 -3.84
C TYR A 87 7.36 8.75 -4.32
N ASP A 88 7.95 9.69 -3.61
CA ASP A 88 7.87 11.13 -3.88
C ASP A 88 8.30 11.50 -5.31
N ALA A 89 9.30 10.80 -5.86
CA ALA A 89 9.80 11.05 -7.21
C ALA A 89 8.73 10.86 -8.30
N VAL A 90 7.75 10.02 -8.09
CA VAL A 90 6.64 9.82 -9.04
C VAL A 90 5.84 11.10 -9.19
N LEU A 91 5.51 11.79 -8.08
CA LEU A 91 4.78 13.05 -8.13
C LEU A 91 5.64 14.19 -8.70
N ALA A 92 6.94 14.21 -8.41
CA ALA A 92 7.85 15.18 -9.01
C ALA A 92 7.88 15.05 -10.53
N ASN A 93 7.96 13.81 -11.05
CA ASN A 93 7.94 13.53 -12.48
C ASN A 93 6.58 13.86 -13.15
N LEU A 94 5.49 13.85 -12.38
CA LEU A 94 4.17 14.29 -12.82
C LEU A 94 3.93 15.81 -12.68
N GLY A 95 5.01 16.59 -12.49
CA GLY A 95 4.95 18.05 -12.39
C GLY A 95 4.50 18.57 -11.03
N ARG A 96 4.60 17.75 -9.98
CA ARG A 96 4.25 18.12 -8.59
C ARG A 96 5.45 17.95 -7.65
N PRO A 97 6.56 18.68 -7.88
CA PRO A 97 7.74 18.61 -7.02
C PRO A 97 7.39 19.10 -5.59
N GLY A 98 8.01 18.49 -4.59
CA GLY A 98 7.83 18.85 -3.19
C GLY A 98 6.60 18.23 -2.50
N LEU A 99 5.78 17.46 -3.21
CA LEU A 99 4.73 16.65 -2.59
C LEU A 99 5.27 15.28 -2.20
N ALA A 100 5.04 14.90 -0.94
CA ALA A 100 5.27 13.54 -0.49
C ALA A 100 4.16 12.61 -0.99
N ALA A 101 4.55 11.39 -1.38
CA ALA A 101 3.62 10.37 -1.83
C ALA A 101 3.95 9.02 -1.22
N CYS A 102 2.93 8.35 -0.74
CA CYS A 102 3.02 6.96 -0.30
C CYS A 102 1.72 6.23 -0.68
N GLY A 103 1.80 4.91 -0.77
CA GLY A 103 0.63 4.10 -1.04
C GLY A 103 0.96 2.62 -0.93
N PHE A 104 -0.07 1.81 -1.09
CA PHE A 104 0.06 0.36 -1.03
C PHE A 104 -0.97 -0.33 -1.93
N ALA A 105 -0.64 -1.57 -2.30
CA ALA A 105 -1.54 -2.51 -2.95
C ALA A 105 -1.89 -3.64 -1.97
N LEU A 106 -3.14 -4.07 -2.02
CA LEU A 106 -3.67 -5.19 -1.23
C LEU A 106 -4.19 -6.26 -2.19
N SER A 107 -3.81 -7.54 -1.98
CA SER A 107 -4.38 -8.66 -2.73
C SER A 107 -5.70 -9.09 -2.10
N LEU A 108 -6.81 -8.82 -2.80
CA LEU A 108 -8.14 -9.19 -2.33
C LEU A 108 -8.34 -10.70 -2.32
N GLU A 109 -7.78 -11.42 -3.31
CA GLU A 109 -7.88 -12.87 -3.39
C GLU A 109 -7.23 -13.55 -2.17
N ARG A 110 -6.01 -13.13 -1.82
CA ARG A 110 -5.31 -13.65 -0.65
C ARG A 110 -5.97 -13.24 0.66
N LEU A 111 -6.53 -12.04 0.71
CA LEU A 111 -7.29 -11.60 1.87
C LEU A 111 -8.55 -12.46 2.07
N GLN A 112 -9.25 -12.81 0.98
CA GLN A 112 -10.39 -13.73 1.02
C GLN A 112 -9.98 -15.14 1.46
N GLU A 113 -8.82 -15.63 1.02
CA GLU A 113 -8.26 -16.92 1.43
C GLU A 113 -8.04 -16.95 2.95
N VAL A 114 -7.37 -15.95 3.51
CA VAL A 114 -7.14 -15.82 4.96
C VAL A 114 -8.45 -15.74 5.74
N LEU A 115 -9.42 -14.96 5.26
CA LEU A 115 -10.71 -14.77 5.94
C LEU A 115 -11.62 -16.00 5.76
N GLY A 116 -11.55 -16.69 4.62
CA GLY A 116 -12.32 -17.89 4.33
C GLY A 116 -11.92 -19.10 5.18
N GLU A 117 -10.64 -19.21 5.53
CA GLU A 117 -10.16 -20.25 6.43
C GLU A 117 -10.63 -20.06 7.89
N GLN A 118 -11.08 -18.87 8.28
CA GLN A 118 -11.56 -18.56 9.63
C GLN A 118 -13.06 -18.79 9.85
N GLY A 119 -13.79 -19.36 8.87
CA GLY A 119 -15.16 -19.88 9.01
C GLY A 119 -16.26 -18.83 9.01
N GLU A 120 -17.24 -19.08 8.14
CA GLU A 120 -18.61 -18.56 8.06
C GLU A 120 -18.82 -17.03 7.98
N SER A 121 -19.17 -16.62 6.76
CA SER A 121 -20.17 -15.58 6.42
C SER A 121 -20.45 -14.50 7.47
N GLY A 122 -19.51 -13.69 7.74
CA GLY A 122 -19.75 -12.34 8.14
C GLY A 122 -18.93 -11.46 7.23
N VAL A 123 -19.55 -10.84 6.24
CA VAL A 123 -18.96 -9.66 5.62
C VAL A 123 -18.80 -8.65 6.75
N VAL A 124 -17.66 -8.72 7.44
CA VAL A 124 -17.22 -7.61 8.27
C VAL A 124 -16.85 -6.52 7.28
N THR A 125 -17.83 -5.74 6.89
CA THR A 125 -17.56 -4.43 6.32
C THR A 125 -16.80 -3.70 7.41
N PRO A 126 -15.48 -3.47 7.29
CA PRO A 126 -14.81 -2.58 8.20
C PRO A 126 -15.63 -1.30 8.13
N GLY A 127 -16.03 -0.76 9.27
CA GLY A 127 -16.69 0.52 9.32
C GLY A 127 -15.72 1.61 8.85
N VAL A 128 -15.43 1.62 7.56
CA VAL A 128 -14.81 2.74 6.90
C VAL A 128 -15.83 3.85 7.08
N ARG A 129 -15.56 4.76 8.00
CA ARG A 129 -16.18 6.07 7.95
C ARG A 129 -15.79 6.68 6.62
N VAL A 130 -16.58 6.41 5.60
CA VAL A 130 -16.50 7.11 4.33
C VAL A 130 -16.71 8.57 4.69
N ALA A 131 -15.61 9.33 4.68
CA ALA A 131 -15.73 10.77 4.67
C ALA A 131 -16.77 11.08 3.59
N SER A 132 -17.62 12.06 3.80
CA SER A 132 -18.80 12.44 3.01
C SER A 132 -18.50 12.84 1.54
N ARG A 133 -17.59 12.15 0.89
CA ARG A 133 -17.25 12.29 -0.52
C ARG A 133 -17.72 11.05 -1.25
N PRO A 134 -18.40 11.18 -2.38
CA PRO A 134 -18.81 10.05 -3.20
C PRO A 134 -17.58 9.22 -3.61
N LEU A 135 -17.73 7.90 -3.66
CA LEU A 135 -16.72 7.02 -4.19
C LEU A 135 -16.49 7.36 -5.67
N ARG A 136 -15.25 7.66 -6.04
CA ARG A 136 -14.90 7.97 -7.44
C ARG A 136 -14.27 6.77 -8.12
N ILE A 137 -14.89 6.32 -9.19
CA ILE A 137 -14.44 5.17 -9.97
C ILE A 137 -14.16 5.62 -11.39
N ALA A 138 -12.90 5.47 -11.83
CA ALA A 138 -12.55 5.67 -13.23
C ALA A 138 -12.95 4.43 -14.04
N VAL A 139 -13.78 4.62 -15.05
CA VAL A 139 -14.26 3.53 -15.91
C VAL A 139 -13.61 3.67 -17.29
N PRO A 140 -12.90 2.64 -17.78
CA PRO A 140 -12.26 2.70 -19.09
C PRO A 140 -13.30 2.77 -20.19
N LYS A 141 -13.02 3.55 -21.26
CA LYS A 141 -13.82 3.60 -22.48
C LYS A 141 -13.32 2.55 -23.50
N GLY A 142 -14.13 2.28 -24.49
CA GLY A 142 -13.78 1.35 -25.60
C GLY A 142 -14.04 -0.11 -25.28
N SER A 143 -13.14 -1.01 -25.69
CA SER A 143 -13.36 -2.47 -25.61
C SER A 143 -13.58 -3.00 -24.20
N LEU A 144 -12.94 -2.40 -23.22
CA LEU A 144 -13.02 -2.81 -21.80
C LEU A 144 -14.28 -2.30 -21.09
N PHE A 145 -15.01 -1.37 -21.66
CA PHE A 145 -16.16 -0.74 -21.02
C PHE A 145 -17.25 -1.74 -20.60
N LYS A 146 -17.61 -2.66 -21.50
CA LYS A 146 -18.65 -3.66 -21.23
C LYS A 146 -18.27 -4.62 -20.10
N ASP A 147 -17.01 -5.01 -20.05
CA ASP A 147 -16.53 -5.93 -19.02
C ASP A 147 -16.42 -5.20 -17.66
N SER A 148 -16.03 -3.93 -17.66
CA SER A 148 -16.05 -3.09 -16.46
C SER A 148 -17.46 -2.92 -15.90
N LEU A 149 -18.47 -2.71 -16.75
CA LEU A 149 -19.86 -2.65 -16.29
C LEU A 149 -20.31 -3.93 -15.59
N ARG A 150 -19.96 -5.11 -16.14
CA ARG A 150 -20.31 -6.39 -15.52
C ARG A 150 -19.66 -6.55 -14.14
N VAL A 151 -18.39 -6.15 -13.99
CA VAL A 151 -17.68 -6.23 -12.71
C VAL A 151 -18.31 -5.30 -11.68
N LEU A 152 -18.63 -4.07 -12.07
CA LEU A 152 -19.28 -3.10 -11.18
C LEU A 152 -20.67 -3.57 -10.76
N GLU A 153 -21.46 -4.11 -11.69
CA GLU A 153 -22.79 -4.66 -11.43
C GLU A 153 -22.72 -5.88 -10.49
N ALA A 154 -21.74 -6.78 -10.71
CA ALA A 154 -21.50 -7.93 -9.82
C ALA A 154 -21.05 -7.50 -8.42
N ALA A 155 -20.39 -6.34 -8.29
CA ALA A 155 -20.02 -5.73 -7.01
C ALA A 155 -21.19 -4.98 -6.33
N GLY A 156 -22.39 -4.99 -6.91
CA GLY A 156 -23.58 -4.32 -6.36
C GLY A 156 -23.57 -2.80 -6.52
N LEU A 157 -22.74 -2.26 -7.41
CA LEU A 157 -22.67 -0.82 -7.66
C LEU A 157 -23.72 -0.39 -8.71
N PRO A 158 -24.30 0.81 -8.59
CA PRO A 158 -25.32 1.30 -9.53
C PRO A 158 -24.66 1.65 -10.88
N VAL A 159 -24.99 0.91 -11.94
CA VAL A 159 -24.37 1.07 -13.29
C VAL A 159 -25.36 1.54 -14.36
N ASP A 160 -26.64 1.69 -14.05
CA ASP A 160 -27.67 1.98 -15.05
C ASP A 160 -27.40 3.27 -15.81
N GLU A 161 -27.00 4.32 -15.12
CA GLU A 161 -26.67 5.62 -15.71
C GLU A 161 -25.36 5.58 -16.55
N LEU A 162 -24.50 4.57 -16.32
CA LEU A 162 -23.28 4.36 -17.10
C LEU A 162 -23.58 3.70 -18.45
N ARG A 163 -24.68 2.98 -18.61
CA ARG A 163 -25.03 2.26 -19.85
C ARG A 163 -25.27 3.23 -21.01
N ASP A 164 -25.76 4.43 -20.72
CA ASP A 164 -25.91 5.53 -21.69
C ASP A 164 -25.48 6.88 -21.09
N PRO A 165 -24.17 7.09 -20.92
CA PRO A 165 -23.66 8.30 -20.29
C PRO A 165 -23.80 9.56 -21.19
N GLY A 166 -24.17 9.41 -22.46
CA GLY A 166 -24.22 10.47 -23.43
C GLY A 166 -22.85 11.16 -23.59
N ARG A 167 -22.83 12.51 -23.49
CA ARG A 167 -21.60 13.34 -23.51
C ARG A 167 -21.04 13.67 -22.12
N LYS A 168 -21.59 13.07 -21.06
CA LYS A 168 -21.15 13.38 -19.69
C LYS A 168 -19.75 12.79 -19.46
N LEU A 169 -18.87 13.59 -18.87
CA LEU A 169 -17.55 13.15 -18.40
C LEU A 169 -17.63 12.54 -17.01
N ILE A 170 -18.61 12.92 -16.25
CA ILE A 170 -18.85 12.43 -14.88
C ILE A 170 -20.32 11.99 -14.81
N VAL A 171 -20.53 10.76 -14.39
CA VAL A 171 -21.86 10.18 -14.13
C VAL A 171 -21.97 9.95 -12.63
N ARG A 172 -23.05 10.44 -12.02
CA ARG A 172 -23.31 10.27 -10.59
C ARG A 172 -24.49 9.32 -10.43
N ALA A 173 -24.28 8.32 -9.60
CA ALA A 173 -25.30 7.35 -9.24
C ALA A 173 -25.15 7.05 -7.74
N ASP A 174 -26.15 7.43 -6.95
CA ASP A 174 -26.13 7.36 -5.49
C ASP A 174 -24.85 8.00 -4.89
N ASP A 175 -24.11 7.26 -4.07
CA ASP A 175 -22.86 7.70 -3.45
C ASP A 175 -21.62 7.44 -4.30
N VAL A 176 -21.79 7.13 -5.61
CA VAL A 176 -20.69 6.84 -6.54
C VAL A 176 -20.63 7.88 -7.67
N GLU A 177 -19.43 8.33 -7.95
CA GLU A 177 -19.09 9.18 -9.09
C GLU A 177 -18.23 8.40 -10.07
N TYR A 178 -18.69 8.17 -11.29
CA TYR A 178 -17.93 7.54 -12.37
C TYR A 178 -17.31 8.60 -13.28
N ILE A 179 -16.03 8.40 -13.64
CA ILE A 179 -15.22 9.35 -14.42
C ILE A 179 -14.72 8.67 -15.70
#